data_9caee75ac746806c03acf6c7b70efcec
#
_entry.id   9caee75ac746806c03acf6c7b70efcec
#
_cell.length_a   1.000
_cell.length_b   1.000
_cell.length_c   1.000
_cell.angle_alpha   90.00
_cell.angle_beta   90.00
_cell.angle_gamma   90.00
#
_symmetry.space_group_name_H-M   'P 1'
#
loop_
_entity.id
_entity.type
_entity.pdbx_description
1 polymer ?
#
loop_
_entity_poly.entity_id
_entity_poly.type
_entity_poly.pdbx_seq_one_letter_code
_entity_poly.pdbx_strand_id
1 'polypeptide(L)' 'MDWFRLYRERGAERQYLQACYEPQHDGIIYTTLREDACEYVTVEKAAAIARELTKLHGEQIHVEVSENG' A
#
# COMPACT_ATOMS: atom_id res chain seq x y z
N MET A 1 -11.47 3.95 14.48
CA MET A 1 -11.48 3.15 13.26
C MET A 1 -10.11 3.22 12.62
N ASP A 2 -9.54 2.08 12.30
CA ASP A 2 -8.20 2.03 11.74
C ASP A 2 -8.23 2.02 10.22
N TRP A 3 -7.24 2.68 9.63
CA TRP A 3 -7.03 2.66 8.20
C TRP A 3 -5.71 1.97 7.92
N PHE A 4 -5.58 1.35 6.76
CA PHE A 4 -4.40 0.59 6.39
C PHE A 4 -3.84 1.13 5.08
N ARG A 5 -2.53 1.40 5.09
CA ARG A 5 -1.80 1.86 3.90
C ARG A 5 -0.76 0.82 3.53
N LEU A 6 -0.46 0.73 2.26
CA LEU A 6 0.58 -0.17 1.79
C LEU A 6 1.80 0.65 1.38
N TYR A 7 2.98 0.15 1.70
CA TYR A 7 4.20 0.83 1.32
C TYR A 7 5.33 -0.15 1.02
N ARG A 8 6.31 0.34 0.28
CA ARG A 8 7.57 -0.36 0.06
C ARG A 8 8.69 0.58 0.49
N GLU A 9 9.87 0.01 0.76
CA GLU A 9 11.02 0.79 1.18
C GLU A 9 12.01 0.90 0.04
N ARG A 10 12.47 2.12 -0.23
CA ARG A 10 13.48 2.42 -1.24
C ARG A 10 14.57 3.25 -0.58
N GLY A 11 15.67 2.61 -0.16
CA GLY A 11 16.68 3.29 0.63
C GLY A 11 16.09 3.76 1.93
N ALA A 12 16.20 5.06 2.20
CA ALA A 12 15.68 5.66 3.43
C ALA A 12 14.22 6.14 3.28
N GLU A 13 13.65 5.99 2.09
CA GLU A 13 12.30 6.49 1.83
C GLU A 13 11.26 5.39 1.85
N ARG A 14 10.05 5.74 2.30
CA ARG A 14 8.88 4.90 2.15
C ARG A 14 8.09 5.40 0.96
N GLN A 15 7.71 4.48 0.09
CA GLN A 15 6.86 4.78 -1.05
C GLN A 15 5.53 4.09 -0.84
N TYR A 16 4.49 4.89 -0.65
CA TYR A 16 3.14 4.39 -0.39
C TYR A 16 2.39 4.17 -1.69
N LEU A 17 1.54 3.15 -1.71
CA LEU A 17 0.65 2.92 -2.82
C LEU A 17 -0.35 4.07 -2.88
N GLN A 18 -0.32 4.85 -3.96
CA GLN A 18 -1.16 6.03 -4.09
C GLN A 18 -2.56 5.69 -4.56
N ALA A 19 -2.66 4.79 -5.54
CA ALA A 19 -3.96 4.39 -6.06
C ALA A 19 -4.26 2.96 -5.62
N CYS A 20 -5.52 2.69 -5.27
CA CYS A 20 -5.93 1.36 -4.88
C CYS A 20 -5.72 0.40 -6.05
N TYR A 21 -4.94 -0.64 -5.80
CA TYR A 21 -4.62 -1.62 -6.82
C TYR A 21 -5.84 -2.47 -7.18
N GLU A 22 -6.09 -2.61 -8.46
CA GLU A 22 -7.07 -3.53 -8.99
C GLU A 22 -6.42 -4.34 -10.10
N PRO A 23 -6.64 -5.66 -10.15
CA PRO A 23 -5.93 -6.51 -11.11
C PRO A 23 -6.08 -6.13 -12.57
N GLN A 24 -7.19 -5.49 -12.92
CA GLN A 24 -7.47 -5.10 -14.30
C GLN A 24 -6.91 -3.72 -14.66
N HIS A 25 -6.32 -3.01 -13.71
CA HIS A 25 -5.76 -1.69 -13.98
C HIS A 25 -4.28 -1.79 -14.33
N ASP A 26 -3.89 -1.09 -15.38
CA ASP A 26 -2.49 -0.94 -15.74
C ASP A 26 -1.90 0.23 -14.97
N GLY A 27 -0.69 0.05 -14.48
CA GLY A 27 0.04 1.10 -13.82
C GLY A 27 -0.23 1.16 -12.32
N ILE A 28 0.84 0.99 -11.57
CA ILE A 28 0.82 1.06 -10.13
C ILE A 28 1.57 2.32 -9.74
N ILE A 29 0.91 3.22 -9.03
CA ILE A 29 1.46 4.53 -8.69
C ILE A 29 1.82 4.56 -7.21
N TYR A 30 3.04 5.00 -6.94
CA TYR A 30 3.52 5.18 -5.58
C TYR A 30 3.81 6.65 -5.30
N THR A 31 3.70 7.04 -4.04
CA THR A 31 3.96 8.40 -3.59
C THR A 31 4.79 8.37 -2.31
N THR A 32 5.62 9.39 -2.13
CA THR A 32 6.34 9.56 -0.86
C THR A 32 5.50 10.29 0.17
N LEU A 33 4.35 10.84 -0.25
CA LEU A 33 3.46 11.58 0.63
C LEU A 33 2.46 10.64 1.26
N ARG A 34 2.60 10.43 2.57
CA ARG A 34 1.73 9.52 3.31
C ARG A 34 0.26 9.89 3.20
N GLU A 35 -0.04 11.19 3.21
CA GLU A 35 -1.41 11.68 3.12
C GLU A 35 -2.07 11.42 1.78
N ASP A 36 -1.27 11.15 0.75
CA ASP A 36 -1.80 10.84 -0.59
C ASP A 36 -1.97 9.33 -0.81
N ALA A 37 -1.62 8.53 0.18
CA ALA A 37 -1.68 7.08 0.05
C ALA A 37 -3.13 6.57 0.04
N CYS A 38 -3.36 5.52 -0.75
CA CYS A 38 -4.63 4.81 -0.72
C CYS A 38 -4.83 4.17 0.66
N GLU A 39 -6.04 4.28 1.18
CA GLU A 39 -6.37 3.72 2.48
C GLU A 39 -7.39 2.60 2.34
N TYR A 40 -7.09 1.47 2.97
CA TYR A 40 -7.99 0.34 3.04
C TYR A 40 -8.63 0.30 4.41
N VAL A 41 -9.90 -0.11 4.45
CA VAL A 41 -10.66 -0.11 5.71
C VAL A 41 -10.55 -1.41 6.49
N THR A 42 -10.05 -2.47 5.86
CA THR A 42 -9.85 -3.75 6.55
C THR A 42 -8.43 -4.25 6.34
N VAL A 43 -7.91 -4.91 7.37
CA VAL A 43 -6.57 -5.50 7.29
C VAL A 43 -6.54 -6.65 6.29
N GLU A 44 -7.63 -7.38 6.16
CA GLU A 44 -7.73 -8.51 5.23
C GLU A 44 -7.53 -8.04 3.79
N LYS A 45 -8.18 -6.95 3.42
CA LYS A 45 -8.05 -6.38 2.09
C LYS A 45 -6.62 -5.87 1.86
N ALA A 46 -6.10 -5.12 2.82
CA ALA A 46 -4.75 -4.58 2.72
C ALA A 46 -3.71 -5.69 2.59
N ALA A 47 -3.83 -6.74 3.40
CA ALA A 47 -2.90 -7.85 3.38
C ALA A 47 -2.97 -8.61 2.06
N ALA A 48 -4.17 -8.80 1.51
CA ALA A 48 -4.34 -9.50 0.24
C ALA A 48 -3.68 -8.71 -0.90
N ILE A 49 -3.88 -7.41 -0.94
CA ILE A 49 -3.27 -6.56 -1.97
C ILE A 49 -1.76 -6.49 -1.78
N ALA A 50 -1.28 -6.40 -0.54
CA ALA A 50 0.16 -6.39 -0.27
C ALA A 50 0.82 -7.67 -0.78
N ARG A 51 0.16 -8.81 -0.61
CA ARG A 51 0.67 -10.09 -1.09
C ARG A 51 0.75 -10.13 -2.61
N GLU A 52 -0.29 -9.63 -3.28
CA GLU A 52 -0.31 -9.54 -4.74
C GLU A 52 0.83 -8.67 -5.26
N LEU A 53 1.01 -7.49 -4.66
CA LEU A 53 2.06 -6.57 -5.07
C LEU A 53 3.45 -7.12 -4.77
N THR A 54 3.61 -7.85 -3.67
CA THR A 54 4.88 -8.50 -3.34
C THR A 54 5.27 -9.48 -4.42
N LYS A 55 4.31 -10.27 -4.91
CA LYS A 55 4.57 -11.21 -6.00
C LYS A 55 4.89 -10.49 -7.29
N LEU A 56 4.15 -9.45 -7.59
CA LEU A 56 4.31 -8.71 -8.84
C LEU A 56 5.66 -8.01 -8.93
N HIS A 57 6.09 -7.39 -7.85
CA HIS A 57 7.34 -6.62 -7.83
C HIS A 57 8.56 -7.42 -7.42
N GLY A 58 8.38 -8.58 -6.81
CA GLY A 58 9.49 -9.35 -6.27
C GLY A 58 10.15 -8.68 -5.07
N GLU A 59 9.43 -7.80 -4.39
CA GLU A 59 9.94 -7.15 -3.19
C GLU A 59 8.84 -7.03 -2.15
N GLN A 60 9.22 -6.91 -0.90
CA GLN A 60 8.29 -6.90 0.22
C GLN A 60 7.45 -5.63 0.23
N ILE A 61 6.13 -5.81 0.26
CA ILE A 61 5.18 -4.72 0.46
C ILE A 61 4.64 -4.84 1.88
N HIS A 62 4.69 -3.75 2.61
CA HIS A 62 4.31 -3.71 4.02
C HIS A 62 2.95 -3.08 4.22
N VAL A 63 2.29 -3.45 5.31
CA VAL A 63 1.01 -2.85 5.70
C VAL A 63 1.28 -1.95 6.90
N GLU A 64 0.88 -0.69 6.77
CA GLU A 64 0.98 0.27 7.86
C GLU A 64 -0.41 0.54 8.42
N VAL A 65 -0.54 0.46 9.73
CA VAL A 65 -1.78 0.80 10.42
C VAL A 65 -1.76 2.27 10.74
N SER A 66 -2.81 2.99 10.32
CA SER A 66 -2.97 4.40 10.66
C SER A 66 -4.11 4.50 11.66
N GLU A 67 -3.79 4.91 12.87
CA GLU A 67 -4.81 5.15 13.87
C GLU A 67 -5.37 6.54 13.66
N ASN A 68 -6.56 6.58 13.14
CA ASN A 68 -7.28 7.81 13.03
C ASN A 68 -8.40 7.78 14.05
N GLY A 69 -8.09 8.40 15.12
CA GLY A 69 -9.12 8.59 16.12
C GLY A 69 -10.28 9.35 15.54
#